data_b9fa259dda00115989e1ce2b14067aec
#
_entry.id   b9fa259dda00115989e1ce2b14067aec
#
_cell.length_a   1.000
_cell.length_b   1.000
_cell.length_c   1.000
_cell.angle_alpha   90.00
_cell.angle_beta   90.00
_cell.angle_gamma   90.00
#
_symmetry.space_group_name_H-M   'P 1'
#
loop_
_entity.id
_entity.type
_entity.pdbx_description
1 polymer ?
#
loop_
_entity_poly.entity_id
_entity_poly.type
_entity_poly.pdbx_seq_one_letter_code
_entity_poly.pdbx_strand_id
1 'polypeptide(L)'
;MNEADTEREYCRWAEKLGALCLKLRIDGTNGFPDRTFILDNTFVFVEFKRYDGKLRPMQEVILEQLRHHNCNWIVTDNLYDAVEFTLECMGDRRGEAEESNI
;
A
#
# COMPACT_ATOMS: atom_id res chain seq x y z
N MET A 1 5.46 -18.38 2.86
CA MET A 1 4.87 -17.32 3.70
C MET A 1 3.42 -17.14 3.33
N ASN A 2 2.48 -17.12 4.28
CA ASN A 2 1.08 -16.87 4.00
C ASN A 2 0.80 -15.35 3.98
N GLU A 3 -0.45 -14.97 3.65
CA GLU A 3 -0.83 -13.56 3.56
C GLU A 3 -0.54 -12.81 4.87
N ALA A 4 -0.87 -13.39 6.02
CA ALA A 4 -0.66 -12.76 7.32
C ALA A 4 0.81 -12.54 7.61
N ASP A 5 1.66 -13.50 7.24
CA ASP A 5 3.11 -13.37 7.43
C ASP A 5 3.68 -12.28 6.52
N THR A 6 3.24 -12.23 5.27
CA THR A 6 3.68 -11.23 4.30
C THR A 6 3.30 -9.83 4.78
N GLU A 7 2.07 -9.67 5.24
CA GLU A 7 1.59 -8.39 5.78
C GLU A 7 2.42 -7.95 6.99
N ARG A 8 2.71 -8.88 7.90
CA ARG A 8 3.49 -8.59 9.11
C ARG A 8 4.90 -8.16 8.76
N GLU A 9 5.54 -8.84 7.83
CA GLU A 9 6.90 -8.50 7.42
C GLU A 9 6.95 -7.16 6.69
N TYR A 10 5.94 -6.86 5.88
CA TYR A 10 5.85 -5.56 5.24
C TYR A 10 5.76 -4.44 6.29
N CYS A 11 4.95 -4.62 7.31
CA CYS A 11 4.81 -3.62 8.38
C CYS A 11 6.10 -3.44 9.16
N ARG A 12 6.81 -4.53 9.45
CA ARG A 12 8.11 -4.43 10.12
C ARG A 12 9.09 -3.60 9.32
N TRP A 13 9.15 -3.88 8.01
CA TRP A 13 10.03 -3.13 7.12
C TRP A 13 9.64 -1.65 7.10
N ALA A 14 8.37 -1.34 6.95
CA ALA A 14 7.87 0.03 6.90
C ALA A 14 8.20 0.78 8.20
N GLU A 15 7.95 0.17 9.34
CA GLU A 15 8.21 0.79 10.65
C GLU A 15 9.69 1.05 10.87
N LYS A 16 10.57 0.18 10.38
CA LYS A 16 12.01 0.40 10.45
C LYS A 16 12.45 1.63 9.66
N LEU A 17 11.71 1.99 8.62
CA LEU A 17 11.96 3.23 7.87
C LEU A 17 11.42 4.46 8.59
N GLY A 18 10.65 4.28 9.63
CA GLY A 18 9.96 5.39 10.31
C GLY A 18 8.58 5.66 9.76
N ALA A 19 8.06 4.79 8.90
CA ALA A 19 6.73 4.96 8.33
C ALA A 19 5.63 4.50 9.31
N LEU A 20 4.43 5.03 9.10
CA LEU A 20 3.23 4.45 9.68
C LEU A 20 2.77 3.31 8.78
N CYS A 21 2.30 2.22 9.37
CA CYS A 21 1.75 1.10 8.61
C CYS A 21 0.44 0.69 9.27
N LEU A 22 -0.64 1.33 8.84
CA LEU A 22 -1.90 1.35 9.56
C LEU A 22 -2.92 0.39 8.96
N LYS A 23 -3.74 -0.20 9.82
CA LYS A 23 -4.98 -0.87 9.41
C LYS A 23 -6.09 0.15 9.55
N LEU A 24 -6.58 0.65 8.43
CA LEU A 24 -7.69 1.59 8.46
C LEU A 24 -9.00 0.84 8.28
N ARG A 25 -9.96 1.14 9.14
CA ARG A 25 -11.31 0.60 9.05
C ARG A 25 -12.26 1.75 8.84
N ILE A 26 -13.11 1.62 7.84
CA ILE A 26 -14.07 2.65 7.49
C ILE A 26 -15.45 2.11 7.81
N ASP A 27 -16.18 2.81 8.65
CA ASP A 27 -17.52 2.41 9.06
C ASP A 27 -18.43 2.28 7.84
N GLY A 28 -19.17 1.18 7.76
CA GLY A 28 -20.09 0.93 6.66
C GLY A 28 -19.41 0.44 5.38
N THR A 29 -18.08 0.29 5.38
CA THR A 29 -17.34 -0.18 4.22
C THR A 29 -16.48 -1.39 4.58
N ASN A 30 -16.66 -2.46 3.83
CA ASN A 30 -15.96 -3.71 4.09
C ASN A 30 -15.16 -4.08 2.84
N GLY A 31 -13.90 -3.70 2.77
CA GLY A 31 -13.08 -3.96 1.59
C GLY A 31 -11.94 -2.98 1.38
N PHE A 32 -11.70 -2.13 2.37
CA PHE A 32 -10.54 -1.24 2.31
C PHE A 32 -9.25 -2.06 2.34
N PRO A 33 -8.16 -1.61 1.66
CA PRO A 33 -6.90 -2.34 1.65
C PRO A 33 -6.37 -2.68 3.04
N ASP A 34 -5.62 -3.79 3.13
CA ASP A 34 -5.12 -4.31 4.41
C ASP A 34 -4.26 -3.32 5.17
N ARG A 35 -3.39 -2.61 4.48
CA ARG A 35 -2.47 -1.66 5.11
C ARG A 35 -2.37 -0.37 4.35
N THR A 36 -2.20 0.73 5.09
CA THR A 36 -1.88 2.03 4.55
C THR A 36 -0.50 2.43 5.06
N PHE A 37 0.44 2.56 4.14
CA PHE A 37 1.80 3.02 4.41
C PHE A 37 1.83 4.54 4.28
N ILE A 38 2.41 5.23 5.26
CA ILE A 38 2.52 6.68 5.22
C ILE A 38 3.93 7.09 5.65
N LEU A 39 4.63 7.80 4.78
CA LEU A 39 5.95 8.35 5.08
C LEU A 39 6.20 9.57 4.20
N ASP A 40 6.48 10.72 4.81
CA ASP A 40 6.87 11.95 4.10
C ASP A 40 5.96 12.31 2.92
N ASN A 41 4.65 12.36 3.16
CA ASN A 41 3.62 12.64 2.14
C ASN A 41 3.46 11.53 1.08
N THR A 42 4.10 10.41 1.26
CA THR A 42 3.87 9.24 0.41
C THR A 42 2.85 8.34 1.08
N PHE A 43 1.76 8.05 0.38
CA PHE A 43 0.69 7.18 0.85
C PHE A 43 0.60 6.00 -0.10
N VAL A 44 0.64 4.78 0.42
CA VAL A 44 0.51 3.57 -0.39
C VAL A 44 -0.48 2.63 0.26
N PHE A 45 -1.49 2.21 -0.50
CA PHE A 45 -2.50 1.27 -0.04
C PHE A 45 -2.11 -0.12 -0.53
N VAL A 46 -1.99 -1.07 0.39
CA VAL A 46 -1.50 -2.40 0.07
C VAL A 46 -2.53 -3.45 0.48
N GLU A 47 -2.94 -4.25 -0.48
CA GLU A 47 -3.81 -5.41 -0.26
C GLU A 47 -2.99 -6.67 -0.50
N PHE A 48 -2.94 -7.55 0.51
CA PHE A 48 -2.22 -8.82 0.40
C PHE A 48 -3.20 -9.92 0.02
N LYS A 49 -2.95 -10.56 -1.12
CA LYS A 49 -3.84 -11.58 -1.64
C LYS A 49 -3.00 -12.69 -2.26
N ARG A 50 -3.34 -13.95 -1.96
CA ARG A 50 -2.67 -15.08 -2.60
C ARG A 50 -2.80 -14.95 -4.12
N TYR A 51 -1.80 -15.46 -4.84
CA TYR A 51 -1.78 -15.35 -6.30
C TYR A 51 -3.03 -15.95 -6.96
N ASP A 52 -3.62 -16.97 -6.32
CA ASP A 52 -4.84 -17.63 -6.80
C ASP A 52 -6.11 -17.07 -6.13
N GLY A 53 -5.95 -16.09 -5.25
CA GLY A 53 -7.07 -15.45 -4.56
C GLY A 53 -7.73 -14.40 -5.43
N LYS A 54 -9.03 -14.23 -5.26
CA LYS A 54 -9.80 -13.22 -5.97
C LYS A 54 -10.23 -12.12 -5.03
N LEU A 55 -10.21 -10.90 -5.53
CA LEU A 55 -10.74 -9.77 -4.78
C LEU A 55 -12.25 -9.90 -4.66
N ARG A 56 -12.79 -9.54 -3.51
CA ARG A 56 -14.23 -9.44 -3.34
C ARG A 56 -14.74 -8.22 -4.09
N PRO A 57 -16.02 -8.21 -4.51
CA PRO A 57 -16.55 -7.07 -5.27
C PRO A 57 -16.34 -5.72 -4.62
N MET A 58 -16.49 -5.61 -3.29
CA MET A 58 -16.29 -4.33 -2.60
C MET A 58 -14.82 -3.93 -2.61
N GLN A 59 -13.89 -4.88 -2.56
CA GLN A 59 -12.46 -4.58 -2.69
C GLN A 59 -12.15 -3.98 -4.07
N GLU A 60 -12.75 -4.54 -5.12
CA GLU A 60 -12.58 -4.02 -6.48
C GLU A 60 -13.12 -2.60 -6.60
N VAL A 61 -14.29 -2.32 -6.00
CA VAL A 61 -14.87 -0.98 -6.00
C VAL A 61 -13.94 0.03 -5.32
N ILE A 62 -13.43 -0.32 -4.15
CA ILE A 62 -12.54 0.55 -3.40
C ILE A 62 -11.25 0.84 -4.18
N LEU A 63 -10.63 -0.21 -4.74
CA LEU A 63 -9.39 -0.04 -5.51
C LEU A 63 -9.63 0.81 -6.75
N GLU A 64 -10.76 0.65 -7.42
CA GLU A 64 -11.11 1.50 -8.56
C GLU A 64 -11.25 2.96 -8.16
N GLN A 65 -11.86 3.23 -7.01
CA GLN A 65 -11.97 4.60 -6.49
C GLN A 65 -10.59 5.19 -6.18
N LEU A 66 -9.72 4.40 -5.55
CA LEU A 66 -8.34 4.84 -5.26
C LEU A 66 -7.59 5.13 -6.55
N ARG A 67 -7.74 4.27 -7.55
CA ARG A 67 -7.13 4.47 -8.87
C ARG A 67 -7.63 5.75 -9.52
N HIS A 68 -8.93 5.99 -9.46
CA HIS A 68 -9.55 7.17 -10.06
C HIS A 68 -9.00 8.48 -9.46
N HIS A 69 -8.64 8.45 -8.19
CA HIS A 69 -8.08 9.61 -7.49
C HIS A 69 -6.54 9.60 -7.49
N ASN A 70 -5.93 8.79 -8.34
CA ASN A 70 -4.48 8.72 -8.52
C ASN A 70 -3.72 8.35 -7.24
N CYS A 71 -4.36 7.58 -6.37
CA CYS A 71 -3.70 7.06 -5.17
C CYS A 71 -2.77 5.90 -5.55
N ASN A 72 -1.67 5.77 -4.82
CA ASN A 72 -0.77 4.62 -4.97
C ASN A 72 -1.39 3.41 -4.31
N TRP A 73 -1.55 2.31 -5.05
CA TRP A 73 -2.09 1.08 -4.49
C TRP A 73 -1.49 -0.14 -5.20
N ILE A 74 -1.42 -1.24 -4.49
CA ILE A 74 -0.97 -2.52 -5.03
C ILE A 74 -1.73 -3.66 -4.39
N VAL A 75 -2.02 -4.67 -5.19
CA VAL A 75 -2.50 -5.97 -4.71
C VAL A 75 -1.39 -6.95 -5.02
N THR A 76 -0.90 -7.65 -4.01
CA THR A 76 0.25 -8.52 -4.20
C THR A 76 0.20 -9.75 -3.29
N ASP A 77 0.89 -10.80 -3.69
CA ASP A 77 1.02 -12.02 -2.89
C ASP A 77 2.39 -12.13 -2.22
N ASN A 78 3.29 -11.17 -2.43
CA ASN A 78 4.64 -11.32 -1.90
C ASN A 78 5.24 -10.01 -1.40
N LEU A 79 6.18 -10.17 -0.48
CA LEU A 79 6.84 -9.05 0.18
C LEU A 79 7.67 -8.22 -0.77
N TYR A 80 8.40 -8.88 -1.66
CA TYR A 80 9.31 -8.19 -2.58
C TYR A 80 8.56 -7.14 -3.41
N ASP A 81 7.44 -7.53 -4.02
CA ASP A 81 6.67 -6.62 -4.87
C ASP A 81 6.08 -5.46 -4.07
N ALA A 82 5.61 -5.72 -2.85
CA ALA A 82 5.06 -4.68 -1.99
C ALA A 82 6.14 -3.65 -1.64
N VAL A 83 7.32 -4.10 -1.24
CA VAL A 83 8.45 -3.24 -0.89
C VAL A 83 8.92 -2.44 -2.11
N GLU A 84 9.12 -3.13 -3.22
CA GLU A 84 9.60 -2.51 -4.46
C GLU A 84 8.67 -1.41 -4.93
N PHE A 85 7.36 -1.69 -4.95
CA PHE A 85 6.36 -0.71 -5.35
C PHE A 85 6.38 0.51 -4.42
N THR A 86 6.47 0.27 -3.12
CA THR A 86 6.48 1.36 -2.14
C THR A 86 7.73 2.24 -2.32
N LEU A 87 8.88 1.62 -2.55
CA LEU A 87 10.12 2.36 -2.81
C LEU A 87 10.02 3.21 -4.07
N GLU A 88 9.41 2.70 -5.12
CA GLU A 88 9.17 3.46 -6.35
C GLU A 88 8.32 4.69 -6.09
N CYS A 89 7.25 4.54 -5.32
CA CYS A 89 6.38 5.67 -4.95
C CYS A 89 7.16 6.74 -4.18
N MET A 90 8.02 6.32 -3.26
CA MET A 90 8.85 7.23 -2.48
C MET A 90 9.90 7.92 -3.35
N GLY A 91 10.50 7.19 -4.27
CA GLY A 91 11.51 7.72 -5.17
C GLY A 91 10.95 8.83 -6.06
N ASP A 92 9.79 8.63 -6.63
CA ASP A 92 9.12 9.62 -7.46
C ASP A 92 8.86 10.90 -6.67
N ARG A 93 8.36 10.75 -5.43
CA ARG A 93 8.10 11.89 -4.55
C ARG A 93 9.37 12.66 -4.21
N ARG A 94 10.45 11.95 -3.91
CA ARG A 94 11.74 12.56 -3.58
C ARG A 94 12.30 13.34 -4.76
N GLY A 95 12.17 12.81 -5.98
CA GLY A 95 12.56 13.51 -7.18
C GLY A 95 11.83 14.83 -7.37
N GLU A 96 10.52 14.83 -7.18
CA GLU A 96 9.70 16.03 -7.26
C GLU A 96 10.13 17.08 -6.21
N ALA A 97 10.39 16.65 -4.96
CA ALA A 97 10.83 17.54 -3.91
C ALA A 97 12.17 18.18 -4.23
N GLU A 98 13.11 17.42 -4.77
CA GLU A 98 14.41 17.93 -5.17
C GLU A 98 14.29 18.97 -6.28
N GLU A 99 13.47 18.71 -7.28
CA GLU A 99 13.22 19.64 -8.37
C GLU A 99 12.64 20.95 -7.86
N SER A 100 11.72 20.90 -6.92
CA SER A 100 11.06 22.10 -6.39
C SER A 100 11.98 22.97 -5.54
N ASN A 101 13.09 22.45 -5.08
CA ASN A 101 14.07 23.18 -4.27
C ASN A 101 15.15 23.87 -5.10
N ILE A 102 15.12 23.64 -6.39
CA ILE A 102 16.06 24.29 -7.31
C ILE A 102 15.48 25.59 -7.82
#